data_3bda794b4eeb0e0b1aad5cb20f0d5a63
#
_entry.id   3bda794b4eeb0e0b1aad5cb20f0d5a63
#
_cell.length_a   1.000
_cell.length_b   1.000
_cell.length_c   1.000
_cell.angle_alpha   90.00
_cell.angle_beta   90.00
_cell.angle_gamma   90.00
#
_symmetry.space_group_name_H-M   'P 1'
#
loop_
_entity.id
_entity.type
_entity.pdbx_description
1 polymer ?
#
loop_
_entity_poly.entity_id
_entity_poly.type
_entity_poly.pdbx_seq_one_letter_code
_entity_poly.pdbx_strand_id
1 'polypeptide(L)'
;FENKHKLLIYLIDWYWTWMEYKIDYEINNIANPADRLKICLTKLSEEKAFDPMIAYVDERALERIVSAEFEKTYLTKQVDADNKEGLFLPYKSLCKKIASIIKEVRPSYEFPHSLASTLLVVVKQQLYYAQHLPTLTDIKFDPRKHHKKLYEFLEHFVFKQPPKGG
;
A
#
# COMPACT_ATOMS: atom_id res chain seq x y z
N PHE A 1 13.21 1.84 -22.55
CA PHE A 1 13.75 1.72 -21.17
C PHE A 1 15.18 1.21 -21.23
N GLU A 2 16.08 1.84 -20.50
CA GLU A 2 17.50 1.49 -20.50
C GLU A 2 17.79 0.10 -19.95
N ASN A 3 16.94 -0.41 -19.05
CA ASN A 3 17.08 -1.75 -18.47
C ASN A 3 15.80 -2.23 -17.77
N LYS A 4 15.78 -3.52 -17.41
CA LYS A 4 14.64 -4.14 -16.73
C LYS A 4 14.31 -3.50 -15.38
N HIS A 5 15.32 -3.02 -14.66
CA HIS A 5 15.16 -2.37 -13.35
C HIS A 5 14.37 -1.05 -13.49
N LYS A 6 14.74 -0.20 -14.44
CA LYS A 6 14.02 1.06 -14.69
C LYS A 6 12.58 0.81 -15.17
N LEU A 7 12.38 -0.22 -16.01
CA LEU A 7 11.03 -0.63 -16.41
C LEU A 7 10.19 -1.06 -15.19
N LEU A 8 10.77 -1.83 -14.29
CA LEU A 8 10.10 -2.26 -13.06
C LEU A 8 9.72 -1.07 -12.18
N ILE A 9 10.65 -0.13 -11.97
CA ILE A 9 10.36 1.10 -11.22
C ILE A 9 9.21 1.87 -11.87
N TYR A 10 9.21 2.03 -13.18
CA TYR A 10 8.15 2.71 -13.91
C TYR A 10 6.77 2.07 -13.70
N LEU A 11 6.68 0.74 -13.75
CA LEU A 11 5.44 0.01 -13.50
C LEU A 11 4.96 0.17 -12.05
N ILE A 12 5.88 0.15 -11.10
CA ILE A 12 5.58 0.33 -9.67
C ILE A 12 5.16 1.78 -9.40
N ASP A 13 5.80 2.77 -10.00
CA ASP A 13 5.41 4.17 -9.89
C ASP A 13 4.00 4.40 -10.43
N TRP A 14 3.67 3.75 -11.53
CA TRP A 14 2.33 3.80 -12.10
C TRP A 14 1.27 3.22 -11.15
N TYR A 15 1.59 2.08 -10.52
CA TYR A 15 0.75 1.47 -9.51
C TYR A 15 0.49 2.42 -8.32
N TRP A 16 1.53 3.06 -7.78
CA TRP A 16 1.40 3.98 -6.65
C TRP A 16 0.65 5.26 -7.01
N THR A 17 0.90 5.81 -8.18
CA THR A 17 0.17 6.99 -8.69
C THR A 17 -1.32 6.69 -8.84
N TRP A 18 -1.65 5.54 -9.38
CA TRP A 18 -3.03 5.10 -9.55
C TRP A 18 -3.71 4.82 -8.18
N MET A 19 -3.00 4.21 -7.25
CA MET A 19 -3.49 3.99 -5.89
C MET A 19 -3.79 5.32 -5.19
N GLU A 20 -2.88 6.28 -5.29
CA GLU A 20 -3.06 7.61 -4.70
C GLU A 20 -4.28 8.32 -5.31
N TYR A 21 -4.45 8.26 -6.61
CA TYR A 21 -5.62 8.82 -7.30
C TYR A 21 -6.94 8.22 -6.78
N LYS A 22 -7.02 6.90 -6.63
CA LYS A 22 -8.21 6.24 -6.09
C LYS A 22 -8.51 6.67 -4.66
N ILE A 23 -7.51 6.77 -3.82
CA ILE A 23 -7.66 7.24 -2.45
C ILE A 23 -8.17 8.68 -2.45
N ASP A 24 -7.56 9.58 -3.22
CA ASP A 24 -7.98 10.98 -3.33
C ASP A 24 -9.43 11.12 -3.75
N TYR A 25 -9.84 10.36 -4.74
CA TYR A 25 -11.22 10.38 -5.22
C TYR A 25 -12.22 10.02 -4.12
N GLU A 26 -11.93 9.00 -3.32
CA GLU A 26 -12.81 8.51 -2.26
C GLU A 26 -12.83 9.41 -1.02
N ILE A 27 -11.71 10.06 -0.67
CA ILE A 27 -11.62 10.89 0.54
C ILE A 27 -11.98 12.35 0.33
N ASN A 28 -12.13 12.80 -0.91
CA ASN A 28 -12.26 14.22 -1.29
C ASN A 28 -13.34 15.00 -0.49
N ASN A 29 -14.46 14.35 -0.17
CA ASN A 29 -15.56 14.97 0.55
C ASN A 29 -15.73 14.44 1.98
N ILE A 30 -14.75 13.77 2.53
CA ILE A 30 -14.78 13.18 3.86
C ILE A 30 -14.07 14.09 4.84
N ALA A 31 -14.83 14.71 5.75
CA ALA A 31 -14.28 15.65 6.73
C ALA A 31 -13.55 14.94 7.89
N ASN A 32 -14.05 13.79 8.35
CA ASN A 32 -13.51 13.09 9.51
C ASN A 32 -12.19 12.37 9.16
N PRO A 33 -11.05 12.70 9.81
CA PRO A 33 -9.76 12.07 9.52
C PRO A 33 -9.74 10.55 9.76
N ALA A 34 -10.44 10.06 10.78
CA ALA A 34 -10.51 8.62 11.07
C ALA A 34 -11.22 7.87 9.94
N ASP A 35 -12.29 8.44 9.38
CA ASP A 35 -13.00 7.84 8.24
C ASP A 35 -12.14 7.89 6.97
N ARG A 36 -11.40 8.98 6.73
CA ARG A 36 -10.40 9.04 5.65
C ARG A 36 -9.33 7.95 5.79
N LEU A 37 -8.83 7.72 7.01
CA LEU A 37 -7.85 6.67 7.24
C LEU A 37 -8.42 5.27 6.99
N LYS A 38 -9.65 4.99 7.42
CA LYS A 38 -10.34 3.74 7.13
C LYS A 38 -10.52 3.52 5.63
N ILE A 39 -10.84 4.57 4.87
CA ILE A 39 -10.93 4.51 3.41
C ILE A 39 -9.55 4.17 2.81
N CYS A 40 -8.47 4.78 3.28
CA CYS A 40 -7.12 4.42 2.85
C CYS A 40 -6.83 2.92 3.08
N LEU A 41 -7.13 2.41 4.29
CA LEU A 41 -6.92 0.99 4.61
C LEU A 41 -7.78 0.07 3.72
N THR A 42 -9.02 0.46 3.44
CA THR A 42 -9.90 -0.27 2.53
C THR A 42 -9.30 -0.34 1.13
N LYS A 43 -8.88 0.81 0.58
CA LYS A 43 -8.28 0.85 -0.78
C LYS A 43 -6.97 0.08 -0.90
N LEU A 44 -6.16 0.08 0.15
CA LEU A 44 -4.92 -0.70 0.18
C LEU A 44 -5.18 -2.21 0.23
N SER A 45 -6.26 -2.65 0.88
CA SER A 45 -6.60 -4.06 1.06
C SER A 45 -7.50 -4.65 -0.02
N GLU A 46 -8.20 -3.82 -0.81
CA GLU A 46 -9.10 -4.27 -1.87
C GLU A 46 -8.37 -5.06 -2.96
N GLU A 47 -9.05 -6.12 -3.45
CA GLU A 47 -8.65 -6.76 -4.70
C GLU A 47 -8.90 -5.81 -5.88
N LYS A 48 -7.93 -5.71 -6.79
CA LYS A 48 -8.06 -4.87 -7.96
C LYS A 48 -8.96 -5.55 -8.99
N ALA A 49 -10.06 -4.90 -9.33
CA ALA A 49 -10.91 -5.33 -10.42
C ALA A 49 -10.31 -4.88 -11.76
N PHE A 50 -10.25 -5.78 -12.72
CA PHE A 50 -9.93 -5.43 -14.10
C PHE A 50 -11.20 -4.88 -14.78
N ASP A 51 -11.13 -3.63 -15.22
CA ASP A 51 -12.17 -3.04 -16.06
C ASP A 51 -11.60 -2.78 -17.45
N PRO A 52 -11.91 -3.63 -18.44
CA PRO A 52 -11.39 -3.49 -19.80
C PRO A 52 -11.87 -2.22 -20.52
N MET A 53 -12.91 -1.57 -20.01
CA MET A 53 -13.47 -0.34 -20.60
C MET A 53 -12.70 0.92 -20.19
N ILE A 54 -11.99 0.89 -19.07
CA ILE A 54 -11.34 2.06 -18.46
C ILE A 54 -9.82 1.94 -18.48
N ALA A 55 -9.27 0.73 -18.45
CA ALA A 55 -7.85 0.50 -18.28
C ALA A 55 -7.16 0.02 -19.56
N TYR A 56 -6.18 0.77 -20.03
CA TYR A 56 -5.21 0.31 -21.04
C TYR A 56 -4.21 -0.71 -20.48
N VAL A 57 -4.22 -0.95 -19.16
CA VAL A 57 -3.33 -1.87 -18.45
C VAL A 57 -4.14 -2.76 -17.53
N ASP A 58 -3.83 -4.03 -17.54
CA ASP A 58 -4.39 -5.00 -16.59
C ASP A 58 -3.88 -4.71 -15.18
N GLU A 59 -4.72 -4.09 -14.36
CA GLU A 59 -4.42 -3.72 -12.98
C GLU A 59 -4.10 -4.93 -12.10
N ARG A 60 -4.68 -6.09 -12.38
CA ARG A 60 -4.37 -7.34 -11.66
C ARG A 60 -2.99 -7.85 -11.99
N ALA A 61 -2.58 -7.77 -13.26
CA ALA A 61 -1.23 -8.12 -13.68
C ALA A 61 -0.21 -7.16 -13.04
N LEU A 62 -0.51 -5.87 -13.03
CA LEU A 62 0.32 -4.86 -12.39
C LEU A 62 0.45 -5.12 -10.88
N GLU A 63 -0.64 -5.41 -10.18
CA GLU A 63 -0.60 -5.73 -8.75
C GLU A 63 0.21 -6.99 -8.45
N ARG A 64 0.13 -8.02 -9.28
CA ARG A 64 0.96 -9.22 -9.15
C ARG A 64 2.44 -8.91 -9.29
N ILE A 65 2.82 -8.09 -10.27
CA ILE A 65 4.20 -7.64 -10.46
C ILE A 65 4.67 -6.85 -9.23
N VAL A 66 3.89 -5.88 -8.77
CA VAL A 66 4.23 -5.08 -7.59
C VAL A 66 4.38 -5.95 -6.36
N SER A 67 3.47 -6.87 -6.10
CA SER A 67 3.52 -7.77 -4.93
C SER A 67 4.74 -8.68 -4.95
N ALA A 68 5.15 -9.18 -6.12
CA ALA A 68 6.28 -10.08 -6.26
C ALA A 68 7.64 -9.37 -6.28
N GLU A 69 7.71 -8.15 -6.81
CA GLU A 69 8.96 -7.46 -7.12
C GLU A 69 9.20 -6.19 -6.29
N PHE A 70 8.28 -5.87 -5.36
CA PHE A 70 8.31 -4.65 -4.57
C PHE A 70 9.65 -4.43 -3.85
N GLU A 71 10.12 -5.43 -3.11
CA GLU A 71 11.36 -5.33 -2.36
C GLU A 71 12.58 -5.17 -3.27
N LYS A 72 12.60 -5.83 -4.43
CA LYS A 72 13.70 -5.74 -5.40
C LYS A 72 13.84 -4.35 -6.02
N THR A 73 12.82 -3.52 -5.91
CA THR A 73 12.85 -2.15 -6.43
C THR A 73 13.61 -1.21 -5.51
N TYR A 74 13.46 -1.39 -4.20
CA TYR A 74 14.02 -0.50 -3.18
C TYR A 74 15.26 -1.05 -2.48
N LEU A 75 15.36 -2.36 -2.32
CA LEU A 75 16.49 -3.02 -1.66
C LEU A 75 17.60 -3.36 -2.65
N THR A 76 18.13 -2.34 -3.32
CA THR A 76 19.20 -2.46 -4.32
C THR A 76 20.39 -1.57 -4.00
N LYS A 77 21.55 -1.88 -4.57
CA LYS A 77 22.75 -1.04 -4.48
C LYS A 77 22.56 0.31 -5.20
N GLN A 78 21.58 0.43 -6.09
CA GLN A 78 21.31 1.63 -6.88
C GLN A 78 20.28 2.57 -6.22
N VAL A 79 19.72 2.21 -5.07
CA VAL A 79 18.62 2.93 -4.42
C VAL A 79 18.91 4.43 -4.23
N ASP A 80 20.12 4.79 -3.85
CA ASP A 80 20.46 6.19 -3.62
C ASP A 80 20.51 6.99 -4.93
N ALA A 81 21.01 6.40 -6.01
CA ALA A 81 21.03 7.02 -7.34
C ALA A 81 19.61 7.16 -7.89
N ASP A 82 18.82 6.11 -7.83
CA ASP A 82 17.41 6.09 -8.27
C ASP A 82 16.58 7.13 -7.49
N ASN A 83 16.84 7.26 -6.20
CA ASN A 83 16.21 8.26 -5.35
C ASN A 83 16.56 9.70 -5.76
N LYS A 84 17.82 9.97 -6.10
CA LYS A 84 18.25 11.28 -6.60
C LYS A 84 17.62 11.64 -7.94
N GLU A 85 17.40 10.66 -8.81
CA GLU A 85 16.70 10.82 -10.08
C GLU A 85 15.19 11.05 -9.92
N GLY A 86 14.65 10.94 -8.70
CA GLY A 86 13.22 11.13 -8.43
C GLY A 86 12.35 9.94 -8.79
N LEU A 87 12.93 8.75 -8.96
CA LEU A 87 12.22 7.56 -9.41
C LEU A 87 11.25 7.00 -8.36
N PHE A 88 11.29 7.49 -7.10
CA PHE A 88 10.40 7.02 -6.02
C PHE A 88 9.38 8.08 -5.58
N LEU A 89 9.20 9.14 -6.34
CA LEU A 89 8.27 10.23 -6.00
C LEU A 89 6.83 9.77 -5.78
N PRO A 90 6.22 8.92 -6.64
CA PRO A 90 4.86 8.46 -6.43
C PRO A 90 4.67 7.68 -5.12
N TYR A 91 5.61 6.80 -4.80
CA TYR A 91 5.59 6.05 -3.54
C TYR A 91 5.71 6.98 -2.32
N LYS A 92 6.61 7.94 -2.37
CA LYS A 92 6.79 8.95 -1.31
C LYS A 92 5.55 9.84 -1.16
N SER A 93 4.91 10.22 -2.27
CA SER A 93 3.70 11.04 -2.26
C SER A 93 2.55 10.34 -1.53
N LEU A 94 2.30 9.09 -1.87
CA LEU A 94 1.28 8.28 -1.20
C LEU A 94 1.59 8.09 0.29
N CYS A 95 2.85 7.78 0.63
CA CYS A 95 3.28 7.64 2.02
C CYS A 95 3.05 8.94 2.82
N LYS A 96 3.45 10.08 2.26
CA LYS A 96 3.24 11.40 2.88
C LYS A 96 1.76 11.71 3.10
N LYS A 97 0.90 11.38 2.15
CA LYS A 97 -0.56 11.57 2.26
C LYS A 97 -1.13 10.76 3.43
N ILE A 98 -0.84 9.47 3.48
CA ILE A 98 -1.31 8.60 4.57
C ILE A 98 -0.75 9.08 5.92
N ALA A 99 0.52 9.45 5.98
CA ALA A 99 1.14 10.00 7.18
C ALA A 99 0.44 11.29 7.69
N SER A 100 0.05 12.17 6.77
CA SER A 100 -0.70 13.38 7.12
C SER A 100 -2.06 13.05 7.74
N ILE A 101 -2.78 12.09 7.17
CA ILE A 101 -4.07 11.63 7.72
C ILE A 101 -3.88 10.98 9.10
N ILE A 102 -2.85 10.15 9.26
CA ILE A 102 -2.51 9.56 10.58
C ILE A 102 -2.25 10.67 11.61
N LYS A 103 -1.53 11.72 11.23
CA LYS A 103 -1.23 12.86 12.11
C LYS A 103 -2.48 13.64 12.49
N GLU A 104 -3.44 13.78 11.58
CA GLU A 104 -4.73 14.40 11.90
C GLU A 104 -5.57 13.54 12.86
N VAL A 105 -5.55 12.21 12.72
CA VAL A 105 -6.24 11.28 13.64
C VAL A 105 -5.58 11.27 15.02
N ARG A 106 -4.25 11.34 15.06
CA ARG A 106 -3.44 11.27 16.29
C ARG A 106 -2.37 12.38 16.29
N PRO A 107 -2.70 13.61 16.68
CA PRO A 107 -1.75 14.72 16.63
C PRO A 107 -0.46 14.51 17.45
N SER A 108 -0.51 13.73 18.53
CA SER A 108 0.64 13.42 19.38
C SER A 108 1.45 12.20 18.91
N TYR A 109 1.02 11.49 17.87
CA TYR A 109 1.75 10.32 17.39
C TYR A 109 3.09 10.72 16.74
N GLU A 110 4.18 10.12 17.21
CA GLU A 110 5.54 10.52 16.84
C GLU A 110 6.01 9.94 15.50
N PHE A 111 5.40 8.84 15.03
CA PHE A 111 5.92 8.06 13.89
C PHE A 111 4.93 7.94 12.71
N PRO A 112 4.28 9.03 12.24
CA PRO A 112 3.25 8.93 11.21
C PRO A 112 3.81 8.42 9.86
N HIS A 113 5.01 8.86 9.45
CA HIS A 113 5.65 8.38 8.23
C HIS A 113 6.09 6.92 8.33
N SER A 114 6.65 6.51 9.47
CA SER A 114 7.04 5.13 9.71
C SER A 114 5.84 4.18 9.68
N LEU A 115 4.72 4.59 10.28
CA LEU A 115 3.48 3.81 10.22
C LEU A 115 2.94 3.73 8.79
N ALA A 116 2.90 4.86 8.08
CA ALA A 116 2.41 4.88 6.70
C ALA A 116 3.23 3.96 5.78
N SER A 117 4.55 4.06 5.81
CA SER A 117 5.42 3.19 5.01
C SER A 117 5.32 1.71 5.41
N THR A 118 5.18 1.42 6.70
CA THR A 118 4.94 0.06 7.20
C THR A 118 3.63 -0.51 6.65
N LEU A 119 2.54 0.26 6.65
CA LEU A 119 1.26 -0.18 6.10
C LEU A 119 1.37 -0.55 4.63
N LEU A 120 2.08 0.25 3.82
CA LEU A 120 2.26 -0.01 2.39
C LEU A 120 3.04 -1.33 2.14
N VAL A 121 4.04 -1.61 2.96
CA VAL A 121 4.83 -2.85 2.88
C VAL A 121 4.01 -4.05 3.37
N VAL A 122 3.39 -3.94 4.54
CA VAL A 122 2.64 -5.03 5.19
C VAL A 122 1.50 -5.55 4.30
N VAL A 123 0.78 -4.66 3.61
CA VAL A 123 -0.27 -5.07 2.68
C VAL A 123 0.27 -6.02 1.61
N LYS A 124 1.37 -5.66 0.96
CA LYS A 124 1.97 -6.48 -0.10
C LYS A 124 2.54 -7.78 0.44
N GLN A 125 3.21 -7.72 1.57
CA GLN A 125 3.82 -8.86 2.22
C GLN A 125 2.79 -9.88 2.70
N GLN A 126 1.72 -9.44 3.36
CA GLN A 126 0.68 -10.35 3.86
C GLN A 126 -0.09 -11.05 2.72
N LEU A 127 -0.37 -10.35 1.63
CA LEU A 127 -0.97 -10.97 0.44
C LEU A 127 -0.05 -12.02 -0.20
N TYR A 128 1.23 -11.72 -0.31
CA TYR A 128 2.23 -12.66 -0.80
C TYR A 128 2.33 -13.91 0.10
N TYR A 129 2.38 -13.72 1.42
CA TYR A 129 2.42 -14.82 2.37
C TYR A 129 1.14 -15.69 2.31
N ALA A 130 -0.02 -15.06 2.24
CA ALA A 130 -1.28 -15.80 2.13
C ALA A 130 -1.31 -16.73 0.92
N GLN A 131 -0.69 -16.30 -0.18
CA GLN A 131 -0.65 -17.06 -1.43
C GLN A 131 0.48 -18.12 -1.47
N HIS A 132 1.66 -17.79 -0.96
CA HIS A 132 2.88 -18.59 -1.18
C HIS A 132 3.51 -19.16 0.09
N LEU A 133 3.34 -18.50 1.24
CA LEU A 133 3.96 -18.87 2.52
C LEU A 133 2.92 -18.81 3.65
N PRO A 134 1.86 -19.64 3.58
CA PRO A 134 0.68 -19.49 4.45
C PRO A 134 0.95 -19.65 5.94
N THR A 135 2.09 -20.21 6.35
CA THR A 135 2.47 -20.31 7.76
C THR A 135 2.94 -18.99 8.37
N LEU A 136 3.22 -17.98 7.53
CA LEU A 136 3.67 -16.65 7.97
C LEU A 136 2.53 -15.63 8.13
N THR A 137 1.29 -16.06 7.97
CA THR A 137 0.12 -15.19 8.07
C THR A 137 -1.10 -15.95 8.57
N ASP A 138 -1.98 -15.25 9.27
CA ASP A 138 -3.31 -15.77 9.64
C ASP A 138 -4.36 -15.52 8.57
N ILE A 139 -4.00 -14.80 7.50
CA ILE A 139 -4.88 -14.50 6.39
C ILE A 139 -4.84 -15.67 5.40
N LYS A 140 -6.00 -16.33 5.23
CA LYS A 140 -6.13 -17.41 4.22
C LYS A 140 -6.35 -16.80 2.84
N PHE A 141 -5.62 -17.32 1.85
CA PHE A 141 -5.81 -16.93 0.46
C PHE A 141 -7.17 -17.45 -0.04
N ASP A 142 -8.13 -16.55 -0.16
CA ASP A 142 -9.45 -16.76 -0.73
C ASP A 142 -9.81 -15.52 -1.53
N PRO A 143 -9.88 -15.61 -2.88
CA PRO A 143 -10.15 -14.45 -3.75
C PRO A 143 -11.38 -13.63 -3.36
N ARG A 144 -12.33 -14.24 -2.63
CA ARG A 144 -13.57 -13.57 -2.20
C ARG A 144 -13.50 -12.91 -0.83
N LYS A 145 -12.55 -13.32 0.01
CA LYS A 145 -12.57 -12.97 1.45
C LYS A 145 -11.25 -12.42 2.00
N HIS A 146 -10.11 -12.69 1.34
CA HIS A 146 -8.81 -12.31 1.91
C HIS A 146 -8.65 -10.80 2.10
N HIS A 147 -9.22 -9.98 1.21
CA HIS A 147 -9.20 -8.53 1.33
C HIS A 147 -9.90 -8.03 2.60
N LYS A 148 -11.01 -8.66 3.00
CA LYS A 148 -11.70 -8.32 4.24
C LYS A 148 -10.86 -8.65 5.47
N LYS A 149 -10.22 -9.81 5.50
CA LYS A 149 -9.32 -10.21 6.58
C LYS A 149 -8.07 -9.34 6.64
N LEU A 150 -7.54 -8.94 5.50
CA LEU A 150 -6.43 -8.00 5.43
C LEU A 150 -6.84 -6.64 6.01
N TYR A 151 -8.01 -6.12 5.64
CA TYR A 151 -8.54 -4.89 6.20
C TYR A 151 -8.71 -4.98 7.73
N GLU A 152 -9.32 -6.06 8.24
CA GLU A 152 -9.47 -6.29 9.68
C GLU A 152 -8.12 -6.25 10.40
N PHE A 153 -7.09 -6.88 9.81
CA PHE A 153 -5.73 -6.84 10.35
C PHE A 153 -5.14 -5.43 10.34
N LEU A 154 -5.26 -4.69 9.25
CA LEU A 154 -4.76 -3.31 9.17
C LEU A 154 -5.49 -2.39 10.16
N GLU A 155 -6.80 -2.52 10.29
CA GLU A 155 -7.59 -1.75 11.25
C GLU A 155 -7.13 -2.04 12.68
N HIS A 156 -6.92 -3.32 13.01
CA HIS A 156 -6.40 -3.73 14.30
C HIS A 156 -5.01 -3.15 14.56
N PHE A 157 -4.13 -3.22 13.59
CA PHE A 157 -2.77 -2.70 13.67
C PHE A 157 -2.71 -1.18 13.89
N VAL A 158 -3.61 -0.43 13.26
CA VAL A 158 -3.61 1.04 13.30
C VAL A 158 -4.40 1.61 14.47
N PHE A 159 -5.59 1.07 14.76
CA PHE A 159 -6.53 1.64 15.72
C PHE A 159 -6.57 0.93 17.07
N LYS A 160 -6.33 -0.37 17.11
CA LYS A 160 -6.37 -1.15 18.34
C LYS A 160 -4.97 -1.23 18.92
N GLN A 161 -4.77 -0.63 20.09
CA GLN A 161 -3.57 -0.91 20.87
C GLN A 161 -3.68 -2.31 21.47
N PRO A 162 -2.55 -3.05 21.62
CA PRO A 162 -2.56 -4.26 22.41
C PRO A 162 -3.08 -3.91 23.82
N PRO A 163 -3.83 -4.82 24.48
CA PRO A 163 -4.28 -4.59 25.85
C PRO A 163 -3.08 -4.20 26.69
N LYS A 164 -3.22 -3.11 27.45
CA LYS A 164 -2.19 -2.72 28.42
C LYS A 164 -2.03 -3.93 29.33
N GLY A 165 -0.86 -4.54 29.30
CA GLY A 165 -0.52 -5.62 30.19
C GLY A 165 -0.82 -5.19 31.65
N GLY A 166 -1.63 -5.97 32.29
CA GLY A 166 -1.93 -5.78 33.71
C GLY A 166 -0.67 -5.93 34.55
#